data_759f5409d3915affdd7b5104616c8792
#
_entry.id   759f5409d3915affdd7b5104616c8792
#
_cell.length_a   1.000
_cell.length_b   1.000
_cell.length_c   1.000
_cell.angle_alpha   90.00
_cell.angle_beta   90.00
_cell.angle_gamma   90.00
#
_symmetry.space_group_name_H-M   'P 1'
#
loop_
_entity.id
_entity.type
_entity.pdbx_description
1 polymer ?
#
loop_
_entity_poly.entity_id
_entity_poly.type
_entity_poly.pdbx_seq_one_letter_code
_entity_poly.pdbx_strand_id
1 'polypeptide(L)'
;MSYDAGLLQRALDALDQLGAGPVRHRSVFGMRGLMFGDRMFAAIGSDSMIVKLRRAELPAALTRPGVSAFTPGGSPLGNWVEVTDEAVADDPELRDWLAAGLRSLRSPD
;
A
#
# COMPACT_ATOMS: atom_id res chain seq x y z
N MET A 1 -13.69 0.26 -12.72
CA MET A 1 -12.81 0.71 -12.59
C MET A 1 -11.51 0.18 -12.73
N SER A 2 -10.55 0.93 -12.65
CA SER A 2 -9.31 0.47 -13.16
C SER A 2 -8.24 0.55 -12.08
N TYR A 3 -7.18 -0.19 -12.31
CA TYR A 3 -5.98 -0.15 -11.52
C TYR A 3 -4.80 -0.26 -12.49
N ASP A 4 -3.63 0.15 -12.02
CA ASP A 4 -2.42 0.09 -12.83
C ASP A 4 -1.85 -1.32 -12.80
N ALA A 5 -2.06 -2.07 -13.88
CA ALA A 5 -1.61 -3.47 -13.94
C ALA A 5 -0.10 -3.59 -13.87
N GLY A 6 0.63 -2.63 -14.42
CA GLY A 6 2.09 -2.61 -14.33
C GLY A 6 2.56 -2.43 -12.90
N LEU A 7 1.92 -1.52 -12.16
CA LEU A 7 2.25 -1.33 -10.75
C LEU A 7 1.90 -2.56 -9.93
N LEU A 8 0.76 -3.20 -10.22
CA LEU A 8 0.40 -4.44 -9.55
C LEU A 8 1.49 -5.50 -9.74
N GLN A 9 1.96 -5.68 -10.98
CA GLN A 9 3.00 -6.69 -11.24
C GLN A 9 4.29 -6.35 -10.50
N ARG A 10 4.69 -5.06 -10.51
CA ARG A 10 5.88 -4.62 -9.77
C ARG A 10 5.73 -4.87 -8.27
N ALA A 11 4.52 -4.64 -7.73
CA ALA A 11 4.25 -4.87 -6.32
C ALA A 11 4.35 -6.35 -5.97
N LEU A 12 3.80 -7.22 -6.80
CA LEU A 12 3.88 -8.66 -6.56
C LEU A 12 5.33 -9.14 -6.63
N ASP A 13 6.11 -8.62 -7.57
CA ASP A 13 7.53 -8.96 -7.68
C ASP A 13 8.29 -8.49 -6.44
N ALA A 14 8.00 -7.28 -5.97
CA ALA A 14 8.65 -6.73 -4.77
C ALA A 14 8.32 -7.56 -3.54
N LEU A 15 7.06 -8.00 -3.40
CA LEU A 15 6.65 -8.84 -2.29
C LEU A 15 7.35 -10.20 -2.32
N ASP A 16 7.55 -10.75 -3.51
CA ASP A 16 8.29 -11.98 -3.66
C ASP A 16 9.75 -11.78 -3.21
N GLN A 17 10.38 -10.68 -3.61
CA GLN A 17 11.74 -10.35 -3.19
C GLN A 17 11.86 -10.15 -1.68
N LEU A 18 10.80 -9.63 -1.05
CA LEU A 18 10.77 -9.46 0.41
C LEU A 18 10.56 -10.78 1.16
N GLY A 19 10.26 -11.85 0.46
CA GLY A 19 9.95 -13.11 1.11
C GLY A 19 8.65 -13.05 1.90
N ALA A 20 7.68 -12.29 1.41
CA ALA A 20 6.43 -12.06 2.14
C ALA A 20 5.58 -13.31 2.31
N GLY A 21 5.86 -14.36 1.54
CA GLY A 21 5.02 -15.55 1.52
C GLY A 21 3.85 -15.37 0.57
N PRO A 22 2.81 -16.18 0.70
CA PRO A 22 1.70 -16.13 -0.25
C PRO A 22 0.89 -14.84 -0.06
N VAL A 23 0.85 -14.02 -1.12
CA VAL A 23 0.04 -12.81 -1.17
C VAL A 23 -0.96 -12.98 -2.29
N ARG A 24 -2.24 -12.74 -2.00
CA ARG A 24 -3.30 -12.77 -2.98
C ARG A 24 -3.78 -11.35 -3.27
N HIS A 25 -4.47 -11.17 -4.37
CA HIS A 25 -5.09 -9.88 -4.64
C HIS A 25 -6.52 -10.08 -5.11
N ARG A 26 -7.35 -9.08 -4.85
CA ARG A 26 -8.74 -9.11 -5.25
C ARG A 26 -9.24 -7.70 -5.51
N SER A 27 -10.38 -7.60 -6.19
CA SER A 27 -11.01 -6.31 -6.45
C SER A 27 -11.60 -5.74 -5.16
N VAL A 28 -11.24 -4.49 -4.85
CA VAL A 28 -11.74 -3.76 -3.68
C VAL A 28 -11.94 -2.31 -4.10
N PHE A 29 -13.18 -1.84 -4.13
CA PHE A 29 -13.49 -0.45 -4.51
C PHE A 29 -12.87 -0.03 -5.86
N GLY A 30 -12.82 -0.94 -6.82
CA GLY A 30 -12.21 -0.64 -8.11
C GLY A 30 -10.69 -0.71 -8.14
N MET A 31 -10.06 -0.91 -6.99
CA MET A 31 -8.62 -1.11 -6.87
C MET A 31 -8.31 -2.60 -6.76
N ARG A 32 -7.02 -2.91 -6.77
CA ARG A 32 -6.58 -4.28 -6.55
C ARG A 32 -5.99 -4.39 -5.16
N GLY A 33 -6.77 -4.92 -4.21
CA GLY A 33 -6.32 -5.08 -2.83
C GLY A 33 -5.32 -6.22 -2.69
N LEU A 34 -4.23 -5.96 -1.97
CA LEU A 34 -3.20 -6.97 -1.68
C LEU A 34 -3.48 -7.56 -0.31
N MET A 35 -3.62 -8.87 -0.27
CA MET A 35 -4.08 -9.60 0.90
C MET A 35 -3.03 -10.57 1.41
N PHE A 36 -2.77 -10.53 2.71
CA PHE A 36 -2.03 -11.59 3.37
C PHE A 36 -3.05 -12.33 4.25
N GLY A 37 -3.37 -13.55 3.85
CA GLY A 37 -4.55 -14.20 4.41
C GLY A 37 -5.80 -13.45 4.01
N ASP A 38 -6.63 -13.11 4.96
CA ASP A 38 -7.85 -12.33 4.72
C ASP A 38 -7.72 -10.87 5.16
N ARG A 39 -6.48 -10.41 5.37
CA ARG A 39 -6.21 -9.03 5.80
C ARG A 39 -5.55 -8.26 4.68
N MET A 40 -6.14 -7.10 4.35
CA MET A 40 -5.60 -6.22 3.32
C MET A 40 -4.57 -5.28 3.93
N PHE A 41 -3.41 -5.15 3.29
CA PHE A 41 -2.36 -4.25 3.77
C PHE A 41 -2.00 -3.15 2.76
N ALA A 42 -2.45 -3.28 1.52
CA ALA A 42 -2.23 -2.29 0.48
C ALA A 42 -3.24 -2.50 -0.62
N ALA A 43 -3.40 -1.52 -1.49
CA ALA A 43 -4.21 -1.68 -2.70
C ALA A 43 -3.65 -0.81 -3.81
N ILE A 44 -3.74 -1.31 -5.03
CA ILE A 44 -3.23 -0.65 -6.22
C ILE A 44 -4.38 0.03 -6.93
N GLY A 45 -4.29 1.35 -7.10
CA GLY A 45 -5.25 2.13 -7.87
C GLY A 45 -4.74 2.44 -9.26
N SER A 46 -5.38 3.40 -9.94
CA SER A 46 -5.00 3.75 -11.31
C SER A 46 -3.79 4.67 -11.37
N ASP A 47 -3.61 5.54 -10.38
CA ASP A 47 -2.51 6.52 -10.37
C ASP A 47 -1.88 6.68 -8.99
N SER A 48 -2.26 5.81 -8.06
CA SER A 48 -1.71 5.81 -6.71
C SER A 48 -1.92 4.44 -6.09
N MET A 49 -1.31 4.22 -4.94
CA MET A 49 -1.60 3.05 -4.12
C MET A 49 -1.93 3.51 -2.71
N ILE A 50 -2.67 2.69 -1.98
CA ILE A 50 -2.89 2.93 -0.57
C ILE A 50 -2.18 1.86 0.24
N VAL A 51 -1.69 2.24 1.41
CA VAL A 51 -0.92 1.35 2.28
C VAL A 51 -1.38 1.57 3.71
N LYS A 52 -1.59 0.47 4.43
CA LYS A 52 -1.90 0.53 5.85
C LYS A 52 -0.60 0.58 6.63
N LEU A 53 -0.46 1.58 7.49
CA LEU A 53 0.76 1.76 8.27
C LEU A 53 0.51 1.44 9.74
N ARG A 54 1.58 1.15 10.46
CA ARG A 54 1.55 1.16 11.91
C ARG A 54 1.30 2.59 12.38
N ARG A 55 0.60 2.73 13.49
CA ARG A 55 0.31 4.06 14.03
C ARG A 55 1.59 4.89 14.21
N ALA A 56 2.63 4.26 14.72
CA ALA A 56 3.90 4.95 14.98
C ALA A 56 4.58 5.46 13.72
N GLU A 57 4.29 4.86 12.56
CA GLU A 57 4.93 5.26 11.30
C GLU A 57 4.16 6.34 10.56
N LEU A 58 2.93 6.60 10.96
CA LEU A 58 2.06 7.53 10.24
C LEU A 58 2.58 8.97 10.21
N PRO A 59 3.01 9.58 11.32
CA PRO A 59 3.43 10.98 11.29
C PRO A 59 4.59 11.25 10.32
N ALA A 60 5.62 10.41 10.35
CA ALA A 60 6.76 10.58 9.45
C ALA A 60 6.37 10.37 8.01
N ALA A 61 5.49 9.39 7.74
CA ALA A 61 5.05 9.10 6.39
C ALA A 61 4.33 10.31 5.78
N LEU A 62 3.52 11.00 6.56
CA LEU A 62 2.74 12.13 6.07
C LEU A 62 3.59 13.35 5.71
N THR A 63 4.87 13.37 6.09
CA THR A 63 5.77 14.45 5.70
C THR A 63 6.46 14.21 4.36
N ARG A 64 6.32 13.02 3.79
CA ARG A 64 7.02 12.66 2.56
C ARG A 64 6.26 13.17 1.34
N PRO A 65 7.00 13.59 0.27
CA PRO A 65 6.34 14.05 -0.95
C PRO A 65 5.49 12.95 -1.56
N GLY A 66 4.30 13.32 -2.03
CA GLY A 66 3.39 12.38 -2.67
C GLY A 66 2.62 11.49 -1.72
N VAL A 67 2.68 11.75 -0.41
CA VAL A 67 2.00 10.94 0.59
C VAL A 67 0.98 11.78 1.34
N SER A 68 -0.24 11.27 1.45
CA SER A 68 -1.31 11.94 2.17
C SER A 68 -2.18 10.89 2.86
N ALA A 69 -2.97 11.34 3.82
CA ALA A 69 -3.92 10.43 4.45
C ALA A 69 -4.92 9.95 3.41
N PHE A 70 -5.29 8.67 3.47
CA PHE A 70 -6.33 8.16 2.59
C PHE A 70 -7.70 8.56 3.15
N THR A 71 -8.46 9.32 2.37
CA THR A 71 -9.73 9.91 2.84
C THR A 71 -10.88 9.52 1.92
N PRO A 72 -11.28 8.24 1.89
CA PRO A 72 -12.27 7.76 0.93
C PRO A 72 -13.65 8.41 1.08
N GLY A 73 -14.01 8.85 2.26
CA GLY A 73 -15.28 9.53 2.47
C GLY A 73 -15.11 10.95 2.95
N GLY A 74 -13.96 11.56 2.69
CA GLY A 74 -13.66 12.91 3.15
C GLY A 74 -12.95 12.97 4.49
N SER A 75 -12.86 11.84 5.19
CA SER A 75 -12.16 11.74 6.47
C SER A 75 -11.10 10.65 6.39
N PRO A 76 -10.00 10.78 7.14
CA PRO A 76 -8.96 9.75 7.15
C PRO A 76 -9.52 8.40 7.59
N LEU A 77 -9.08 7.35 6.91
CA LEU A 77 -9.47 5.98 7.24
C LEU A 77 -8.32 5.34 8.04
N GLY A 78 -8.43 5.40 9.36
CA GLY A 78 -7.44 4.81 10.26
C GLY A 78 -6.03 5.26 9.90
N ASN A 79 -5.11 4.30 9.79
CA ASN A 79 -3.70 4.58 9.48
C ASN A 79 -3.37 4.31 8.01
N TRP A 80 -4.35 4.41 7.14
CA TRP A 80 -4.13 4.24 5.70
C TRP A 80 -3.62 5.53 5.08
N VAL A 81 -2.63 5.42 4.22
CA VAL A 81 -2.11 6.55 3.44
C VAL A 81 -2.25 6.27 1.96
N GLU A 82 -2.35 7.34 1.20
CA GLU A 82 -2.33 7.28 -0.25
C GLU A 82 -0.97 7.77 -0.74
N VAL A 83 -0.34 6.99 -1.60
CA VAL A 83 1.00 7.26 -2.13
C VAL A 83 0.89 7.36 -3.64
N THR A 84 1.32 8.48 -4.20
CA THR A 84 1.23 8.69 -5.64
C THR A 84 2.15 7.72 -6.38
N ASP A 85 1.84 7.45 -7.66
CA ASP A 85 2.66 6.57 -8.48
C ASP A 85 4.09 7.11 -8.64
N GLU A 86 4.27 8.43 -8.62
CA GLU A 86 5.60 9.03 -8.66
C GLU A 86 6.43 8.67 -7.43
N ALA A 87 5.79 8.60 -6.27
CA ALA A 87 6.48 8.28 -5.03
C ALA A 87 6.88 6.80 -4.93
N VAL A 88 6.36 5.96 -5.80
CA VAL A 88 6.71 4.54 -5.87
C VAL A 88 7.31 4.17 -7.22
N ALA A 89 7.80 5.17 -7.96
CA ALA A 89 8.38 4.94 -9.28
C ALA A 89 9.64 4.08 -9.21
N ASP A 90 10.42 4.21 -8.14
CA ASP A 90 11.64 3.40 -7.95
C ASP A 90 11.31 2.15 -7.14
N ASP A 91 11.88 1.02 -7.54
CA ASP A 91 11.60 -0.25 -6.87
C ASP A 91 11.97 -0.27 -5.39
N PRO A 92 13.10 0.31 -4.94
CA PRO A 92 13.38 0.35 -3.50
C PRO A 92 12.30 1.05 -2.70
N GLU A 93 11.77 2.16 -3.21
CA GLU A 93 10.70 2.88 -2.52
C GLU A 93 9.42 2.08 -2.49
N LEU A 94 9.08 1.42 -3.60
CA LEU A 94 7.91 0.55 -3.63
C LEU A 94 8.05 -0.58 -2.61
N ARG A 95 9.21 -1.22 -2.54
CA ARG A 95 9.46 -2.28 -1.56
C ARG A 95 9.30 -1.76 -0.13
N ASP A 96 9.81 -0.57 0.16
CA ASP A 96 9.72 0.00 1.51
C ASP A 96 8.26 0.22 1.92
N TRP A 97 7.43 0.72 1.01
CA TRP A 97 6.01 0.92 1.32
C TRP A 97 5.29 -0.40 1.55
N LEU A 98 5.58 -1.41 0.72
CA LEU A 98 4.97 -2.72 0.89
C LEU A 98 5.42 -3.39 2.18
N ALA A 99 6.70 -3.24 2.53
CA ALA A 99 7.23 -3.74 3.80
C ALA A 99 6.53 -3.07 4.98
N ALA A 100 6.27 -1.76 4.88
CA ALA A 100 5.53 -1.04 5.92
C ALA A 100 4.12 -1.58 6.07
N GLY A 101 3.46 -1.88 4.95
CA GLY A 101 2.13 -2.49 4.98
C GLY A 101 2.13 -3.83 5.70
N LEU A 102 3.11 -4.66 5.39
CA LEU A 102 3.24 -5.96 6.05
C LEU A 102 3.50 -5.81 7.56
N ARG A 103 4.34 -4.83 7.93
CA ARG A 103 4.60 -4.58 9.36
C ARG A 103 3.32 -4.22 10.12
N SER A 104 2.41 -3.50 9.46
CA SER A 104 1.14 -3.11 10.10
C SER A 104 0.28 -4.30 10.46
N LEU A 105 0.43 -5.42 9.75
CA LEU A 105 -0.33 -6.64 10.06
C LEU A 105 0.22 -7.38 11.28
N ARG A 106 1.53 -7.20 11.56
CA ARG A 106 2.15 -7.83 12.73
C ARG A 106 1.87 -7.03 13.99
N SER A 107 1.88 -5.71 13.87
CA SER A 107 1.69 -4.82 15.01
C SER A 107 1.08 -3.52 14.49
N PRO A 108 -0.21 -3.27 14.75
CA PRO A 108 -0.87 -2.06 14.26
C PRO A 108 -0.38 -0.77 14.95
N ASP A 109 0.32 -0.90 16.04
CA ASP A 109 0.83 0.25 16.78
C ASP A 109 2.19 0.69 16.26
#